data_8e3c20c595df715eb92e259c93577d86
#
_entry.id   8e3c20c595df715eb92e259c93577d86
#
_cell.length_a   1.000
_cell.length_b   1.000
_cell.length_c   1.000
_cell.angle_alpha   90.00
_cell.angle_beta   90.00
_cell.angle_gamma   90.00
#
_symmetry.space_group_name_H-M   'P 1'
#
loop_
_entity.id
_entity.type
_entity.pdbx_description
1 polymer ?
#
loop_
_entity_poly.entity_id
_entity_poly.type
_entity_poly.pdbx_seq_one_letter_code
_entity_poly.pdbx_strand_id
1 'polypeptide(L)'
;LIPIVIGAALCGPAAGAWLGFAFSVVVFLSGDAGAFLALSVPGTLITVLLKGTLCGLAAGLVYKLLEKHNRYLAVTVAAIVCPIVNTGIFLLGCRLFFWDTIISWGQAEGFNDVAKYVIFVLVGGNFLFELGLNVFLSPIITRILKTSGIR
;
A
#
# COMPACT_ATOMS: atom_id res chain seq x y z
N LEU A 1 -3.07 -5.06 3.56
CA LEU A 1 -2.18 -4.11 4.25
C LEU A 1 -2.31 -4.15 5.79
N ILE A 2 -3.43 -4.62 6.34
CA ILE A 2 -3.69 -4.67 7.80
C ILE A 2 -2.56 -5.33 8.61
N PRO A 3 -2.03 -6.51 8.23
CA PRO A 3 -0.93 -7.14 8.97
C PRO A 3 0.33 -6.27 9.01
N ILE A 4 0.56 -5.47 7.96
CA ILE A 4 1.69 -4.53 7.89
C ILE A 4 1.53 -3.43 8.94
N VAL A 5 0.34 -2.84 9.05
CA VAL A 5 0.05 -1.79 10.05
C VAL A 5 0.18 -2.34 11.47
N ILE A 6 -0.35 -3.54 11.73
CA ILE A 6 -0.23 -4.20 13.04
C ILE A 6 1.23 -4.46 13.39
N GLY A 7 1.98 -5.08 12.50
CA GLY A 7 3.39 -5.40 12.73
C GLY A 7 4.26 -4.15 12.88
N ALA A 8 3.98 -3.11 12.09
CA ALA A 8 4.65 -1.81 12.20
C ALA A 8 4.37 -1.15 13.56
N ALA A 9 3.14 -1.25 14.07
CA ALA A 9 2.76 -0.69 15.36
C ALA A 9 3.33 -1.49 16.55
N LEU A 10 3.41 -2.83 16.43
CA LEU A 10 3.93 -3.71 17.49
C LEU A 10 5.46 -3.72 17.56
N CYS A 11 6.11 -3.83 16.40
CA CYS A 11 7.54 -4.13 16.29
C CYS A 11 8.36 -2.98 15.67
N GLY A 12 7.70 -1.87 15.34
CA GLY A 12 8.34 -0.66 14.83
C GLY A 12 8.50 -0.59 13.30
N PRO A 13 9.07 0.52 12.79
CA PRO A 13 9.13 0.82 11.35
C PRO A 13 9.89 -0.23 10.52
N ALA A 14 10.97 -0.79 11.06
CA ALA A 14 11.75 -1.82 10.38
C ALA A 14 10.94 -3.11 10.14
N ALA A 15 10.14 -3.51 11.14
CA ALA A 15 9.23 -4.65 11.00
C ALA A 15 8.12 -4.35 9.99
N GLY A 16 7.60 -3.13 9.99
CA GLY A 16 6.65 -2.67 8.97
C GLY A 16 7.22 -2.77 7.55
N ALA A 17 8.45 -2.29 7.35
CA ALA A 17 9.15 -2.39 6.07
C ALA A 17 9.35 -3.85 5.64
N TRP A 18 9.76 -4.73 6.56
CA TRP A 18 9.93 -6.16 6.28
C TRP A 18 8.61 -6.84 5.91
N LEU A 19 7.54 -6.58 6.65
CA LEU A 19 6.22 -7.12 6.32
C LEU A 19 5.68 -6.58 4.99
N GLY A 20 5.96 -5.32 4.68
CA GLY A 20 5.65 -4.73 3.39
C GLY A 20 6.46 -5.37 2.24
N PHE A 21 7.72 -5.70 2.46
CA PHE A 21 8.53 -6.47 1.52
C PHE A 21 7.96 -7.88 1.32
N ALA A 22 7.63 -8.59 2.41
CA ALA A 22 6.99 -9.91 2.34
C ALA A 22 5.65 -9.87 1.59
N PHE A 23 4.84 -8.84 1.83
CA PHE A 23 3.62 -8.60 1.05
C PHE A 23 3.91 -8.45 -0.45
N SER A 24 4.97 -7.73 -0.83
CA SER A 24 5.37 -7.60 -2.23
C SER A 24 5.73 -8.94 -2.87
N VAL A 25 6.39 -9.82 -2.12
CA VAL A 25 6.69 -11.20 -2.59
C VAL A 25 5.38 -11.97 -2.82
N VAL A 26 4.40 -11.83 -1.92
CA VAL A 26 3.08 -12.45 -2.10
C VAL A 26 2.38 -11.92 -3.36
N VAL A 27 2.47 -10.63 -3.67
CA VAL A 27 1.91 -10.04 -4.91
C VAL A 27 2.51 -10.67 -6.17
N PHE A 28 3.79 -11.02 -6.15
CA PHE A 28 4.39 -11.78 -7.27
C PHE A 28 3.89 -13.22 -7.34
N LEU A 29 3.77 -13.89 -6.20
CA LEU A 29 3.34 -15.29 -6.14
C LEU A 29 1.85 -15.46 -6.48
N SER A 30 1.01 -14.47 -6.16
CA SER A 30 -0.43 -14.49 -6.50
C SER A 30 -0.71 -14.25 -7.99
N GLY A 31 0.27 -13.74 -8.73
CA GLY A 31 0.10 -13.39 -10.14
C GLY A 31 -0.49 -12.01 -10.40
N ASP A 32 -0.80 -11.24 -9.35
CA ASP A 32 -1.38 -9.89 -9.48
C ASP A 32 -0.48 -8.91 -10.25
N ALA A 33 0.83 -9.16 -10.25
CA ALA A 33 1.81 -8.39 -11.03
C ALA A 33 1.98 -8.89 -12.48
N GLY A 34 1.28 -9.95 -12.90
CA GLY A 34 1.53 -10.65 -14.16
C GLY A 34 1.47 -9.78 -15.40
N ALA A 35 0.46 -8.90 -15.51
CA ALA A 35 0.31 -7.99 -16.65
C ALA A 35 1.51 -7.02 -16.77
N PHE A 36 2.01 -6.51 -15.65
CA PHE A 36 3.16 -5.60 -15.63
C PHE A 36 4.50 -6.33 -15.81
N LEU A 37 4.61 -7.57 -15.32
CA LEU A 37 5.79 -8.42 -15.57
C LEU A 37 5.98 -8.73 -17.05
N ALA A 38 4.88 -8.92 -17.78
CA ALA A 38 4.92 -9.14 -19.22
C ALA A 38 5.43 -7.91 -20.00
N LEU A 39 5.30 -6.70 -19.44
CA LEU A 39 5.75 -5.47 -20.06
C LEU A 39 7.23 -5.17 -19.73
N SER A 40 7.57 -5.22 -18.46
CA SER A 40 8.93 -4.93 -17.98
C SER A 40 9.18 -5.60 -16.64
N VAL A 41 10.00 -6.64 -16.63
CA VAL A 41 10.39 -7.33 -15.40
C VAL A 41 11.08 -6.39 -14.41
N PRO A 42 12.14 -5.63 -14.80
CA PRO A 42 12.82 -4.75 -13.84
C PRO A 42 11.93 -3.62 -13.33
N GLY A 43 11.12 -3.00 -14.19
CA GLY A 43 10.19 -1.94 -13.79
C GLY A 43 9.16 -2.45 -12.78
N THR A 44 8.60 -3.63 -13.00
CA THR A 44 7.63 -4.25 -12.09
C THR A 44 8.27 -4.66 -10.77
N LEU A 45 9.45 -5.26 -10.78
CA LEU A 45 10.18 -5.63 -9.56
C LEU A 45 10.43 -4.40 -8.69
N ILE A 46 11.00 -3.34 -9.26
CA ILE A 46 11.27 -2.09 -8.53
C ILE A 46 9.98 -1.51 -7.95
N THR A 47 8.95 -1.37 -8.77
CA THR A 47 7.68 -0.76 -8.35
C THR A 47 7.02 -1.55 -7.21
N VAL A 48 6.87 -2.86 -7.36
CA VAL A 48 6.16 -3.70 -6.39
C VAL A 48 6.94 -3.85 -5.10
N LEU A 49 8.26 -4.02 -5.15
CA LEU A 49 9.09 -4.11 -3.94
C LEU A 49 9.12 -2.77 -3.18
N LEU A 50 9.26 -1.66 -3.88
CA LEU A 50 9.26 -0.34 -3.25
C LEU A 50 7.89 0.01 -2.64
N LYS A 51 6.78 -0.21 -3.36
CA LYS A 51 5.46 0.15 -2.84
C LYS A 51 5.16 -0.56 -1.52
N GLY A 52 5.43 -1.86 -1.43
CA GLY A 52 5.18 -2.63 -0.22
C GLY A 52 6.14 -2.27 0.92
N THR A 53 7.45 -2.21 0.63
CA THR A 53 8.45 -1.88 1.66
C THR A 53 8.23 -0.48 2.23
N LEU A 54 8.03 0.53 1.36
CA LEU A 54 7.86 1.92 1.79
C LEU A 54 6.53 2.18 2.47
N CYS A 55 5.44 1.52 2.08
CA CYS A 55 4.17 1.70 2.78
C CYS A 55 4.25 1.18 4.24
N GLY A 56 4.92 0.05 4.46
CA GLY A 56 5.13 -0.49 5.80
C GLY A 56 6.07 0.36 6.66
N LEU A 57 7.15 0.86 6.05
CA LEU A 57 8.07 1.80 6.71
C LEU A 57 7.35 3.09 7.12
N ALA A 58 6.59 3.69 6.20
CA ALA A 58 5.84 4.92 6.44
C ALA A 58 4.78 4.75 7.53
N ALA A 59 4.02 3.65 7.50
CA ALA A 59 3.04 3.34 8.53
C ALA A 59 3.70 3.24 9.93
N GLY A 60 4.84 2.56 10.02
CA GLY A 60 5.59 2.42 11.27
C GLY A 60 6.18 3.73 11.78
N LEU A 61 6.72 4.57 10.90
CA LEU A 61 7.24 5.89 11.26
C LEU A 61 6.13 6.79 11.79
N VAL A 62 5.00 6.86 11.08
CA VAL A 62 3.85 7.67 11.50
C VAL A 62 3.30 7.18 12.84
N TYR A 63 3.16 5.86 13.01
CA TYR A 63 2.73 5.30 14.29
C TYR A 63 3.66 5.74 15.42
N LYS A 64 4.97 5.55 15.26
CA LYS A 64 5.99 5.92 16.26
C LYS A 64 5.99 7.40 16.62
N LEU A 65 5.71 8.27 15.66
CA LEU A 65 5.62 9.72 15.90
C LEU A 65 4.40 10.10 16.73
N LEU A 66 3.27 9.42 16.54
CA LEU A 66 1.98 9.78 17.11
C LEU A 66 1.61 8.97 18.37
N GLU A 67 2.22 7.81 18.61
CA GLU A 67 1.85 6.89 19.70
C GLU A 67 1.92 7.51 21.09
N LYS A 68 2.89 8.43 21.29
CA LYS A 68 3.10 9.14 22.56
C LYS A 68 1.97 10.14 22.84
N HIS A 69 1.33 10.66 21.82
CA HIS A 69 0.27 11.64 21.94
C HIS A 69 -1.10 10.96 22.08
N ASN A 70 -1.45 10.07 21.15
CA ASN A 70 -2.70 9.30 21.19
C ASN A 70 -2.55 8.02 20.36
N ARG A 71 -2.61 6.89 21.04
CA ARG A 71 -2.42 5.58 20.42
C ARG A 71 -3.49 5.24 19.37
N TYR A 72 -4.75 5.62 19.63
CA TYR A 72 -5.83 5.42 18.67
C TYR A 72 -5.61 6.25 17.41
N LEU A 73 -5.27 7.52 17.59
CA LEU A 73 -4.92 8.41 16.47
C LEU A 73 -3.71 7.87 15.68
N ALA A 74 -2.67 7.39 16.37
CA ALA A 74 -1.49 6.83 15.73
C ALA A 74 -1.83 5.64 14.83
N VAL A 75 -2.66 4.71 15.32
CA VAL A 75 -3.12 3.55 14.52
C VAL A 75 -3.95 4.01 13.32
N THR A 76 -4.91 4.90 13.54
CA THR A 76 -5.80 5.36 12.47
C THR A 76 -5.03 6.07 11.37
N VAL A 77 -4.10 6.97 11.72
CA VAL A 77 -3.28 7.68 10.73
C VAL A 77 -2.32 6.72 10.01
N ALA A 78 -1.69 5.78 10.72
CA ALA A 78 -0.86 4.76 10.09
C ALA A 78 -1.66 3.87 9.11
N ALA A 79 -2.89 3.52 9.48
CA ALA A 79 -3.82 2.74 8.64
C ALA A 79 -4.25 3.48 7.37
N ILE A 80 -4.30 4.82 7.41
CA ILE A 80 -4.58 5.68 6.24
C ILE A 80 -3.31 5.86 5.39
N VAL A 81 -2.18 6.14 6.01
CA VAL A 81 -0.91 6.40 5.31
C VAL A 81 -0.42 5.17 4.55
N CYS A 82 -0.61 3.98 5.10
CA CYS A 82 -0.16 2.73 4.48
C CYS A 82 -0.71 2.54 3.05
N PRO A 83 -2.03 2.55 2.78
CA PRO A 83 -2.55 2.41 1.42
C PRO A 83 -2.24 3.64 0.54
N ILE A 84 -2.16 4.85 1.09
CA ILE A 84 -1.79 6.04 0.32
C ILE A 84 -0.37 5.89 -0.24
N VAL A 85 0.59 5.49 0.59
CA VAL A 85 1.98 5.29 0.14
C VAL A 85 2.07 4.11 -0.82
N ASN A 86 1.39 2.98 -0.53
CA ASN A 86 1.37 1.83 -1.43
C ASN A 86 0.88 2.21 -2.83
N THR A 87 -0.26 2.89 -2.92
CA THR A 87 -0.85 3.32 -4.18
C THR A 87 -0.05 4.44 -4.84
N GLY A 88 0.46 5.40 -4.08
CA GLY A 88 1.27 6.49 -4.59
C GLY A 88 2.56 6.00 -5.27
N ILE A 89 3.28 5.06 -4.64
CA ILE A 89 4.48 4.44 -5.24
C ILE A 89 4.11 3.61 -6.47
N PHE A 90 2.98 2.89 -6.45
CA PHE A 90 2.50 2.18 -7.62
C PHE A 90 2.24 3.13 -8.79
N LEU A 91 1.55 4.24 -8.57
CA LEU A 91 1.28 5.26 -9.59
C LEU A 91 2.55 5.90 -10.13
N LEU A 92 3.55 6.15 -9.27
CA LEU A 92 4.86 6.64 -9.71
C LEU A 92 5.55 5.61 -10.60
N GLY A 93 5.53 4.33 -10.25
CA GLY A 93 6.06 3.26 -11.09
C GLY A 93 5.34 3.16 -12.44
N CYS A 94 4.01 3.27 -12.43
CA CYS A 94 3.20 3.32 -13.64
C CYS A 94 3.62 4.50 -14.54
N ARG A 95 3.83 5.67 -13.97
CA ARG A 95 4.26 6.86 -14.71
C ARG A 95 5.67 6.73 -15.30
N LEU A 96 6.58 6.07 -14.58
CA LEU A 96 7.99 5.96 -14.99
C LEU A 96 8.25 4.82 -15.97
N PHE A 97 7.58 3.68 -15.82
CA PHE A 97 7.93 2.46 -16.53
C PHE A 97 6.85 1.97 -17.51
N PHE A 98 5.59 2.39 -17.35
CA PHE A 98 4.45 1.77 -18.05
C PHE A 98 3.50 2.78 -18.70
N TRP A 99 3.86 4.07 -18.75
CA TRP A 99 2.93 5.12 -19.11
C TRP A 99 2.30 4.95 -20.49
N ASP A 100 3.10 4.64 -21.51
CA ASP A 100 2.60 4.48 -22.88
C ASP A 100 1.63 3.29 -23.02
N THR A 101 1.90 2.21 -22.27
CA THR A 101 1.01 1.04 -22.22
C THR A 101 -0.29 1.37 -21.51
N ILE A 102 -0.24 2.14 -20.42
CA ILE A 102 -1.45 2.57 -19.69
C ILE A 102 -2.33 3.46 -20.56
N ILE A 103 -1.72 4.33 -21.36
CA ILE A 103 -2.46 5.14 -22.36
C ILE A 103 -3.18 4.23 -23.36
N SER A 104 -2.48 3.26 -23.94
CA SER A 104 -3.05 2.33 -24.92
C SER A 104 -4.17 1.45 -24.30
N TRP A 105 -4.02 1.00 -23.07
CA TRP A 105 -5.08 0.25 -22.36
C TRP A 105 -6.31 1.11 -22.12
N GLY A 106 -6.13 2.37 -21.65
CA GLY A 106 -7.25 3.29 -21.45
C GLY A 106 -8.01 3.57 -22.74
N GLN A 107 -7.30 3.78 -23.85
CA GLN A 107 -7.91 3.99 -25.15
C GLN A 107 -8.66 2.75 -25.66
N ALA A 108 -8.11 1.56 -25.47
CA ALA A 108 -8.74 0.29 -25.84
C ALA A 108 -10.06 0.06 -25.09
N GLU A 109 -10.17 0.55 -23.84
CA GLU A 109 -11.38 0.49 -23.03
C GLU A 109 -12.31 1.72 -23.22
N GLY A 110 -12.02 2.59 -24.18
CA GLY A 110 -12.88 3.71 -24.55
C GLY A 110 -12.70 4.98 -23.68
N PHE A 111 -11.63 5.04 -22.87
CA PHE A 111 -11.33 6.24 -22.10
C PHE A 111 -10.53 7.25 -22.93
N ASN A 112 -11.12 8.43 -23.16
CA ASN A 112 -10.42 9.55 -23.80
C ASN A 112 -9.43 10.25 -22.86
N ASP A 113 -9.56 10.01 -21.54
CA ASP A 113 -8.74 10.62 -20.50
C ASP A 113 -8.07 9.51 -19.67
N VAL A 114 -6.76 9.42 -19.80
CA VAL A 114 -5.94 8.42 -19.09
C VAL A 114 -6.05 8.56 -17.57
N ALA A 115 -6.21 9.79 -17.05
CA ALA A 115 -6.39 10.00 -15.63
C ALA A 115 -7.66 9.33 -15.10
N LYS A 116 -8.74 9.37 -15.87
CA LYS A 116 -10.00 8.67 -15.54
C LYS A 116 -9.81 7.15 -15.55
N TYR A 117 -9.13 6.61 -16.55
CA TYR A 117 -8.81 5.19 -16.61
C TYR A 117 -8.00 4.74 -15.37
N VAL A 118 -6.95 5.46 -15.04
CA VAL A 118 -6.10 5.17 -13.87
C VAL A 118 -6.91 5.21 -12.58
N ILE A 119 -7.73 6.25 -12.38
CA ILE A 119 -8.51 6.42 -11.16
C ILE A 119 -9.64 5.40 -11.04
N PHE A 120 -10.42 5.16 -12.10
CA PHE A 120 -11.62 4.34 -12.00
C PHE A 120 -11.36 2.84 -12.22
N VAL A 121 -10.40 2.49 -13.08
CA VAL A 121 -10.15 1.09 -13.46
C VAL A 121 -8.92 0.53 -12.76
N LEU A 122 -7.78 1.23 -12.87
CA LEU A 122 -6.49 0.69 -12.44
C LEU A 122 -6.31 0.71 -10.91
N VAL A 123 -6.77 1.75 -10.25
CA VAL A 123 -6.46 2.01 -8.83
C VAL A 123 -7.69 2.15 -7.96
N GLY A 124 -8.74 2.80 -8.44
CA GLY A 124 -9.80 3.36 -7.59
C GLY A 124 -10.51 2.34 -6.70
N GLY A 125 -10.96 1.23 -7.27
CA GLY A 125 -11.69 0.20 -6.53
C GLY A 125 -10.83 -0.45 -5.43
N ASN A 126 -9.60 -0.86 -5.78
CA ASN A 126 -8.69 -1.50 -4.84
C ASN A 126 -8.23 -0.54 -3.73
N PHE A 127 -7.88 0.70 -4.11
CA PHE A 127 -7.45 1.71 -3.14
C PHE A 127 -8.55 2.07 -2.13
N LEU A 128 -9.77 2.32 -2.61
CA LEU A 128 -10.90 2.66 -1.73
C LEU A 128 -11.26 1.51 -0.80
N PHE A 129 -11.23 0.28 -1.30
CA PHE A 129 -11.46 -0.91 -0.51
C PHE A 129 -10.39 -1.11 0.58
N GLU A 130 -9.12 -1.02 0.22
CA GLU A 130 -8.01 -1.12 1.18
C GLU A 130 -8.05 -0.01 2.23
N LEU A 131 -8.27 1.23 1.81
CA LEU A 131 -8.39 2.36 2.72
C LEU A 131 -9.58 2.19 3.68
N GLY A 132 -10.75 1.85 3.13
CA GLY A 132 -11.96 1.61 3.91
C GLY A 132 -11.78 0.50 4.94
N LEU A 133 -11.21 -0.64 4.55
CA LEU A 133 -10.92 -1.75 5.46
C LEU A 133 -9.91 -1.36 6.56
N ASN A 134 -8.84 -0.68 6.20
CA ASN A 134 -7.83 -0.26 7.17
C ASN A 134 -8.40 0.71 8.20
N VAL A 135 -9.20 1.69 7.78
CA VAL A 135 -9.86 2.64 8.69
C VAL A 135 -10.92 1.94 9.55
N PHE A 136 -11.76 1.10 8.94
CA PHE A 136 -12.80 0.36 9.65
C PHE A 136 -12.24 -0.57 10.72
N LEU A 137 -11.09 -1.20 10.46
CA LEU A 137 -10.45 -2.13 11.38
C LEU A 137 -9.49 -1.46 12.37
N SER A 138 -9.22 -0.16 12.23
CA SER A 138 -8.31 0.56 13.14
C SER A 138 -8.69 0.49 14.63
N PRO A 139 -9.98 0.49 15.04
CA PRO A 139 -10.36 0.25 16.43
C PRO A 139 -9.99 -1.15 16.93
N ILE A 140 -10.13 -2.16 16.06
CA ILE A 140 -9.78 -3.55 16.37
C ILE A 140 -8.27 -3.67 16.52
N ILE A 141 -7.50 -3.06 15.63
CA ILE A 141 -6.02 -3.00 15.69
C ILE A 141 -5.60 -2.36 17.02
N THR A 142 -6.21 -1.23 17.38
CA THR A 142 -5.91 -0.55 18.66
C THR A 142 -6.20 -1.45 19.88
N ARG A 143 -7.28 -2.22 19.82
CA ARG A 143 -7.62 -3.18 20.89
C ARG A 143 -6.59 -4.30 21.00
N ILE A 144 -6.15 -4.87 19.88
CA ILE A 144 -5.08 -5.88 19.83
C ILE A 144 -3.81 -5.32 20.47
N LEU A 145 -3.39 -4.10 20.11
CA LEU A 145 -2.20 -3.46 20.65
C LEU A 145 -2.28 -3.24 22.18
N LYS A 146 -3.47 -2.92 22.70
CA LYS A 146 -3.68 -2.77 24.15
C LYS A 146 -3.57 -4.11 24.89
N THR A 147 -4.10 -5.18 24.29
CA THR A 147 -4.11 -6.53 24.90
C THR A 147 -2.74 -7.21 24.84
N SER A 148 -1.91 -6.89 23.83
CA SER A 148 -0.58 -7.45 23.67
C SER A 148 0.45 -7.00 24.73
N GLY A 149 0.07 -6.08 25.63
CA GLY A 149 0.92 -5.64 26.75
C GLY A 149 2.17 -4.86 26.35
N ILE A 150 2.34 -4.55 25.08
CA ILE A 150 3.48 -3.76 24.58
C ILE A 150 3.20 -2.29 24.92
N ARG A 151 3.96 -1.79 25.88
CA ARG A 151 3.95 -0.39 26.33
C ARG A 151 4.71 0.49 25.37
#